data_99d2df46cf77d1cdca3f632baaf3bc5d
#
_entry.id   99d2df46cf77d1cdca3f632baaf3bc5d
#
_cell.length_a   1.000
_cell.length_b   1.000
_cell.length_c   1.000
_cell.angle_alpha   90.00
_cell.angle_beta   90.00
_cell.angle_gamma   90.00
#
_symmetry.space_group_name_H-M   'P 1'
#
loop_
_entity.id
_entity.type
_entity.pdbx_description
1 polymer ?
#
loop_
_entity_poly.entity_id
_entity_poly.type
_entity_poly.pdbx_seq_one_letter_code
_entity_poly.pdbx_strand_id
1 'polypeptide(L)'
;MLDKMRHILSLALILMTTLCHSQGWQGEWHASARMGGTTGQYMPFWARTGESGILPVTSAAQVAAGGRVCGASRQGFHLEAGASFAAALAARPYHEIQDQPIIVDRLYVKGGWRMLHAELGMCPRTDELGPLSLTGGNVIMTGNARNIPGLNLRTDWICLDPKHIVGVRANLAEYVLMDRRYVSRSRLHNKSVGLKLALGSKVDFIGGFEHWAQWGGTSPEYGPQPVSFKDYVRVFFAQGGGDGATWSDQVNAIGNHLGREFIRMAWRASAFTMTFQYDKPFEDGSGMRLHNFPDGVWSLGLSLNDRNAFVTDLMYELATTTWQSGPLHDRPATEEEMARQDPSSPYYGKIILMGNDDYFNNGEYRSGWTYYGRPMGLPVMIPAAPEEDGRTYGFVSNRVRAHHLGVKGNAGKVPYLLRVTCSRHFGRWSRPDDRLFCMKPWQLSMGLDADLSFMTGKLPLDFTVGVYGDLGKVLPSSAGLVLKINYNGLRFF
;
A
#
# COMPACT_ATOMS: atom_id res chain seq x y z
N MET A 1 24.67 17.66 -2.56
CA MET A 1 23.26 17.36 -2.32
C MET A 1 22.44 18.63 -2.10
N LEU A 2 22.88 19.56 -1.24
CA LEU A 2 22.23 20.89 -1.01
C LEU A 2 22.12 21.75 -2.27
N ASP A 3 23.13 21.78 -3.14
CA ASP A 3 23.08 22.58 -4.37
C ASP A 3 22.09 22.05 -5.41
N LYS A 4 21.96 20.74 -5.54
CA LYS A 4 20.91 20.14 -6.40
C LYS A 4 19.50 20.40 -5.86
N MET A 5 19.31 20.40 -4.54
CA MET A 5 18.04 20.81 -3.92
C MET A 5 17.73 22.29 -4.14
N ARG A 6 18.73 23.18 -4.08
CA ARG A 6 18.56 24.60 -4.41
C ARG A 6 18.11 24.81 -5.86
N HIS A 7 18.67 24.09 -6.82
CA HIS A 7 18.25 24.19 -8.23
C HIS A 7 16.82 23.66 -8.46
N ILE A 8 16.42 22.60 -7.77
CA ILE A 8 15.04 22.06 -7.85
C ILE A 8 14.06 23.04 -7.20
N LEU A 9 14.40 23.61 -6.04
CA LEU A 9 13.59 24.64 -5.39
C LEU A 9 13.51 25.92 -6.22
N SER A 10 14.59 26.33 -6.87
CA SER A 10 14.59 27.50 -7.79
C SER A 10 13.76 27.23 -9.04
N LEU A 11 13.80 26.02 -9.61
CA LEU A 11 12.98 25.64 -10.75
C LEU A 11 11.49 25.59 -10.38
N ALA A 12 11.16 25.06 -9.19
CA ALA A 12 9.80 25.07 -8.67
C ALA A 12 9.29 26.51 -8.39
N LEU A 13 10.17 27.39 -7.90
CA LEU A 13 9.84 28.79 -7.67
C LEU A 13 9.63 29.55 -8.99
N ILE A 14 10.44 29.27 -10.02
CA ILE A 14 10.30 29.84 -11.37
C ILE A 14 9.03 29.31 -12.03
N LEU A 15 8.70 28.03 -11.89
CA LEU A 15 7.42 27.48 -12.33
C LEU A 15 6.24 28.15 -11.57
N MET A 16 6.37 28.39 -10.29
CA MET A 16 5.35 29.13 -9.51
C MET A 16 5.18 30.56 -10.02
N THR A 17 6.25 31.27 -10.34
CA THR A 17 6.16 32.65 -10.83
C THR A 17 5.60 32.77 -12.24
N THR A 18 5.84 31.81 -13.12
CA THR A 18 5.24 31.75 -14.45
C THR A 18 3.77 31.34 -14.46
N LEU A 19 3.30 30.64 -13.43
CA LEU A 19 1.89 30.24 -13.25
C LEU A 19 1.06 31.32 -12.54
N CYS A 20 1.66 32.39 -12.01
CA CYS A 20 0.96 33.52 -11.37
C CYS A 20 -0.04 34.29 -12.28
N HIS A 21 -0.17 33.95 -13.54
CA HIS A 21 -1.20 34.46 -14.46
C HIS A 21 -2.44 33.54 -14.52
N SER A 22 -2.55 32.50 -13.66
CA SER A 22 -3.72 31.62 -13.61
C SER A 22 -4.84 32.24 -12.76
N GLN A 23 -6.05 32.22 -13.26
CA GLN A 23 -7.23 32.61 -12.49
C GLN A 23 -7.55 31.52 -11.47
N GLY A 24 -7.46 31.88 -10.18
CA GLY A 24 -7.99 31.08 -9.08
C GLY A 24 -7.04 30.08 -8.45
N TRP A 25 -6.14 30.54 -7.60
CA TRP A 25 -5.47 29.69 -6.61
C TRP A 25 -6.45 29.36 -5.48
N GLN A 26 -6.43 28.09 -5.03
CA GLN A 26 -7.19 27.64 -3.89
C GLN A 26 -6.23 27.09 -2.85
N GLY A 27 -6.39 27.50 -1.61
CA GLY A 27 -5.64 26.98 -0.46
C GLY A 27 -6.58 26.30 0.52
N GLU A 28 -6.16 25.15 1.04
CA GLU A 28 -6.87 24.42 2.10
C GLU A 28 -5.92 24.14 3.25
N TRP A 29 -6.40 24.36 4.46
CA TRP A 29 -5.70 24.00 5.70
C TRP A 29 -6.50 22.99 6.49
N HIS A 30 -5.83 22.05 7.10
CA HIS A 30 -6.42 21.10 8.03
C HIS A 30 -5.56 20.97 9.28
N ALA A 31 -6.19 20.72 10.39
CA ALA A 31 -5.54 20.34 11.63
C ALA A 31 -6.33 19.22 12.30
N SER A 32 -5.66 18.37 13.04
CA SER A 32 -6.31 17.33 13.81
C SER A 32 -5.64 17.14 15.16
N ALA A 33 -6.44 16.77 16.14
CA ALA A 33 -5.99 16.28 17.44
C ALA A 33 -6.58 14.88 17.65
N ARG A 34 -5.77 13.95 18.12
CA ARG A 34 -6.15 12.57 18.38
C ARG A 34 -5.62 12.15 19.74
N MET A 35 -6.45 11.48 20.53
CA MET A 35 -6.06 10.82 21.76
C MET A 35 -6.48 9.35 21.67
N GLY A 36 -5.55 8.43 21.86
CA GLY A 36 -5.79 7.00 21.84
C GLY A 36 -5.27 6.32 23.09
N GLY A 37 -6.10 5.47 23.69
CA GLY A 37 -5.73 4.63 24.81
C GLY A 37 -6.03 3.17 24.55
N THR A 38 -5.22 2.26 25.10
CA THR A 38 -5.37 0.81 24.99
C THR A 38 -5.17 0.13 26.34
N THR A 39 -5.89 -0.95 26.57
CA THR A 39 -5.69 -1.84 27.72
C THR A 39 -4.44 -2.72 27.58
N GLY A 40 -3.93 -2.90 26.36
CA GLY A 40 -2.76 -3.70 26.03
C GLY A 40 -1.48 -2.89 25.91
N GLN A 41 -0.42 -3.55 25.47
CA GLN A 41 0.85 -2.90 25.15
C GLN A 41 0.74 -2.04 23.89
N TYR A 42 0.02 -2.53 22.88
CA TYR A 42 -0.16 -1.88 21.58
C TYR A 42 -1.61 -1.52 21.35
N MET A 43 -1.82 -0.47 20.57
CA MET A 43 -3.13 -0.12 20.05
C MET A 43 -3.66 -1.26 19.17
N PRO A 44 -4.95 -1.58 19.24
CA PRO A 44 -5.56 -2.59 18.39
C PRO A 44 -5.31 -2.35 16.90
N PHE A 45 -5.33 -3.42 16.11
CA PHE A 45 -5.00 -3.42 14.70
C PHE A 45 -5.68 -2.30 13.91
N TRP A 46 -7.01 -2.21 13.98
CA TRP A 46 -7.77 -1.21 13.24
C TRP A 46 -7.67 0.23 13.77
N ALA A 47 -7.15 0.41 14.99
CA ALA A 47 -6.86 1.75 15.52
C ALA A 47 -5.65 2.43 14.86
N ARG A 48 -4.79 1.67 14.17
CA ARG A 48 -3.51 2.12 13.62
C ARG A 48 -3.24 1.72 12.16
N THR A 49 -4.07 0.85 11.57
CA THR A 49 -3.90 0.33 10.20
C THR A 49 -4.64 1.23 9.20
N GLY A 50 -4.05 1.43 8.00
CA GLY A 50 -4.65 2.22 6.94
C GLY A 50 -4.55 3.74 7.12
N GLU A 51 -3.74 4.21 8.06
CA GLU A 51 -3.57 5.63 8.42
C GLU A 51 -2.18 6.16 8.03
N SER A 52 -1.70 5.76 6.85
CA SER A 52 -0.39 6.17 6.30
C SER A 52 0.79 5.97 7.25
N GLY A 53 0.72 5.00 8.17
CA GLY A 53 1.79 4.69 9.13
C GLY A 53 2.21 5.84 10.06
N ILE A 54 1.41 6.89 10.19
CA ILE A 54 1.74 8.07 11.02
C ILE A 54 1.29 7.92 12.48
N LEU A 55 0.43 6.94 12.76
CA LEU A 55 -0.11 6.76 14.11
C LEU A 55 0.86 5.99 15.01
N PRO A 56 1.04 6.43 16.26
CA PRO A 56 1.76 5.65 17.25
C PRO A 56 1.14 4.27 17.46
N VAL A 57 1.99 3.30 17.76
CA VAL A 57 1.53 1.92 18.02
C VAL A 57 1.09 1.69 19.44
N THR A 58 1.43 2.58 20.37
CA THR A 58 1.02 2.55 21.78
C THR A 58 0.00 3.65 22.07
N SER A 59 -0.54 3.69 23.27
CA SER A 59 -1.37 4.81 23.74
C SER A 59 -0.64 6.14 23.53
N ALA A 60 -1.31 7.13 22.95
CA ALA A 60 -0.68 8.39 22.60
C ALA A 60 -1.70 9.53 22.45
N ALA A 61 -1.20 10.75 22.63
CA ALA A 61 -1.80 11.96 22.11
C ALA A 61 -1.03 12.42 20.88
N GLN A 62 -1.72 12.79 19.82
CA GLN A 62 -1.14 13.24 18.57
C GLN A 62 -1.85 14.50 18.07
N VAL A 63 -1.07 15.42 17.53
CA VAL A 63 -1.58 16.54 16.75
C VAL A 63 -0.99 16.47 15.34
N ALA A 64 -1.77 16.83 14.34
CA ALA A 64 -1.29 16.96 12.98
C ALA A 64 -1.85 18.23 12.35
N ALA A 65 -1.05 18.84 11.49
CA ALA A 65 -1.48 20.00 10.74
C ALA A 65 -0.85 19.95 9.34
N GLY A 66 -1.57 20.50 8.37
CA GLY A 66 -1.09 20.56 7.01
C GLY A 66 -1.95 21.47 6.16
N GLY A 67 -1.54 21.59 4.89
CA GLY A 67 -2.29 22.34 3.92
C GLY A 67 -1.85 21.98 2.51
N ARG A 68 -2.67 22.39 1.56
CA ARG A 68 -2.34 22.33 0.15
C ARG A 68 -2.78 23.61 -0.55
N VAL A 69 -2.05 23.94 -1.59
CA VAL A 69 -2.38 25.02 -2.52
C VAL A 69 -2.45 24.42 -3.90
N CYS A 70 -3.49 24.70 -4.64
CA CYS A 70 -3.65 24.25 -6.02
C CYS A 70 -4.12 25.39 -6.94
N GLY A 71 -3.71 25.33 -8.19
CA GLY A 71 -4.11 26.27 -9.23
C GLY A 71 -4.15 25.59 -10.59
N ALA A 72 -5.05 26.06 -11.46
CA ALA A 72 -5.17 25.57 -12.81
C ALA A 72 -5.18 26.72 -13.82
N SER A 73 -4.54 26.53 -14.98
CA SER A 73 -4.56 27.49 -16.09
C SER A 73 -5.62 27.13 -17.13
N ARG A 74 -6.04 28.11 -17.91
CA ARG A 74 -6.96 27.90 -19.06
C ARG A 74 -6.38 26.96 -20.13
N GLN A 75 -5.07 26.78 -20.17
CA GLN A 75 -4.39 25.92 -21.15
C GLN A 75 -4.30 24.45 -20.71
N GLY A 76 -4.94 24.07 -19.58
CA GLY A 76 -4.97 22.70 -19.08
C GLY A 76 -3.75 22.32 -18.24
N PHE A 77 -2.94 23.29 -17.79
CA PHE A 77 -1.92 23.07 -16.77
C PHE A 77 -2.55 23.15 -15.37
N HIS A 78 -2.14 22.28 -14.48
CA HIS A 78 -2.46 22.36 -13.06
C HIS A 78 -1.21 22.15 -12.22
N LEU A 79 -1.19 22.79 -11.08
CA LEU A 79 -0.14 22.66 -10.07
C LEU A 79 -0.77 22.51 -8.70
N GLU A 80 -0.24 21.60 -7.90
CA GLU A 80 -0.60 21.41 -6.50
C GLU A 80 0.68 21.27 -5.67
N ALA A 81 0.76 21.93 -4.54
CA ALA A 81 1.80 21.73 -3.55
C ALA A 81 1.17 21.51 -2.18
N GLY A 82 1.70 20.59 -1.40
CA GLY A 82 1.16 20.29 -0.08
C GLY A 82 2.22 19.88 0.92
N ALA A 83 1.95 20.17 2.19
CA ALA A 83 2.74 19.73 3.33
C ALA A 83 1.83 19.33 4.49
N SER A 84 2.19 18.28 5.21
CA SER A 84 1.50 17.84 6.43
C SER A 84 2.51 17.23 7.41
N PHE A 85 2.36 17.58 8.68
CA PHE A 85 3.22 17.14 9.76
C PHE A 85 2.36 16.59 10.90
N ALA A 86 2.87 15.59 11.60
CA ALA A 86 2.27 15.06 12.81
C ALA A 86 3.30 15.06 13.94
N ALA A 87 2.85 15.38 15.16
CA ALA A 87 3.65 15.25 16.38
C ALA A 87 2.87 14.43 17.41
N ALA A 88 3.54 13.51 18.08
CA ALA A 88 2.90 12.62 19.03
C ALA A 88 3.68 12.50 20.35
N LEU A 89 2.95 12.36 21.44
CA LEU A 89 3.45 11.97 22.75
C LEU A 89 2.89 10.58 23.05
N ALA A 90 3.74 9.57 22.97
CA ALA A 90 3.37 8.19 23.23
C ALA A 90 3.69 7.77 24.67
N ALA A 91 2.90 6.86 25.22
CA ALA A 91 3.08 6.32 26.56
C ALA A 91 4.36 5.48 26.73
N ARG A 92 4.94 5.01 25.62
CA ARG A 92 6.18 4.21 25.59
C ARG A 92 7.16 4.76 24.55
N PRO A 93 8.47 4.51 24.70
CA PRO A 93 9.49 4.94 23.76
C PRO A 93 9.22 4.42 22.34
N TYR A 94 9.66 5.20 21.35
CA TYR A 94 9.40 4.95 19.91
C TYR A 94 10.37 3.99 19.24
N HIS A 95 11.41 3.52 19.95
CA HIS A 95 12.48 2.75 19.36
C HIS A 95 12.10 1.31 18.94
N GLU A 96 10.99 0.78 19.44
CA GLU A 96 10.58 -0.60 19.13
C GLU A 96 10.10 -0.81 17.69
N ILE A 97 9.68 0.25 16.98
CA ILE A 97 9.18 0.15 15.59
C ILE A 97 9.49 1.40 14.77
N GLN A 98 10.63 2.02 14.99
CA GLN A 98 11.04 3.25 14.28
C GLN A 98 9.99 4.36 14.30
N ASP A 99 9.12 4.42 15.30
CA ASP A 99 8.22 5.54 15.48
C ASP A 99 9.02 6.79 15.82
N GLN A 100 8.60 7.91 15.28
CA GLN A 100 9.22 9.21 15.50
C GLN A 100 8.23 10.14 16.18
N PRO A 101 8.66 10.96 17.16
CA PRO A 101 7.77 11.92 17.81
C PRO A 101 7.27 13.00 16.85
N ILE A 102 8.03 13.31 15.81
CA ILE A 102 7.65 14.25 14.75
C ILE A 102 7.80 13.52 13.41
N ILE A 103 6.72 13.52 12.63
CA ILE A 103 6.64 12.85 11.34
C ILE A 103 6.28 13.88 10.27
N VAL A 104 7.04 13.89 9.18
CA VAL A 104 6.61 14.51 7.93
C VAL A 104 5.73 13.49 7.21
N ASP A 105 4.42 13.72 7.19
CA ASP A 105 3.46 12.81 6.52
C ASP A 105 3.44 13.05 5.02
N ARG A 106 3.38 14.33 4.63
CA ARG A 106 3.33 14.76 3.22
C ARG A 106 4.24 15.96 3.01
N LEU A 107 4.98 15.93 1.94
CA LEU A 107 5.73 17.09 1.43
C LEU A 107 5.92 16.86 -0.06
N TYR A 108 5.13 17.55 -0.88
CA TYR A 108 5.08 17.26 -2.30
C TYR A 108 4.73 18.44 -3.19
N VAL A 109 5.07 18.29 -4.46
CA VAL A 109 4.59 19.10 -5.56
C VAL A 109 4.07 18.16 -6.65
N LYS A 110 2.89 18.45 -7.18
CA LYS A 110 2.30 17.77 -8.34
C LYS A 110 2.06 18.78 -9.44
N GLY A 111 2.45 18.42 -10.64
CA GLY A 111 2.16 19.17 -11.84
C GLY A 111 1.50 18.29 -12.88
N GLY A 112 0.65 18.86 -13.70
CA GLY A 112 0.05 18.12 -14.79
C GLY A 112 -0.31 18.99 -15.97
N TRP A 113 -0.34 18.37 -17.13
CA TRP A 113 -0.79 18.97 -18.37
C TRP A 113 -1.66 17.96 -19.12
N ARG A 114 -2.92 18.33 -19.29
CA ARG A 114 -3.92 17.41 -19.87
C ARG A 114 -3.94 16.06 -19.13
N MET A 115 -3.52 14.99 -19.79
CA MET A 115 -3.53 13.62 -19.25
C MET A 115 -2.20 13.20 -18.60
N LEU A 116 -1.17 14.05 -18.64
CA LEU A 116 0.17 13.75 -18.12
C LEU A 116 0.37 14.42 -16.76
N HIS A 117 0.86 13.66 -15.79
CA HIS A 117 1.11 14.13 -14.44
C HIS A 117 2.51 13.78 -13.98
N ALA A 118 3.15 14.69 -13.26
CA ALA A 118 4.39 14.49 -12.56
C ALA A 118 4.21 14.82 -11.07
N GLU A 119 4.65 13.96 -10.20
CA GLU A 119 4.52 14.09 -8.75
C GLU A 119 5.92 13.94 -8.13
N LEU A 120 6.33 14.88 -7.30
CA LEU A 120 7.63 14.89 -6.63
C LEU A 120 7.43 15.00 -5.12
N GLY A 121 8.09 14.15 -4.35
CA GLY A 121 8.07 14.16 -2.89
C GLY A 121 7.22 13.04 -2.29
N MET A 122 6.76 13.24 -1.06
CA MET A 122 5.90 12.32 -0.31
C MET A 122 4.43 12.60 -0.62
N CYS A 123 3.97 12.09 -1.75
CA CYS A 123 2.60 12.29 -2.21
C CYS A 123 1.62 11.35 -1.49
N PRO A 124 0.41 11.82 -1.15
CA PRO A 124 -0.63 10.94 -0.62
C PRO A 124 -1.03 9.89 -1.66
N ARG A 125 -1.23 8.65 -1.20
CA ARG A 125 -1.73 7.55 -2.03
C ARG A 125 -3.24 7.64 -2.17
N THR A 126 -3.75 7.05 -3.25
CA THR A 126 -5.19 6.95 -3.50
C THR A 126 -5.61 5.49 -3.35
N ASP A 127 -6.53 5.25 -2.43
CA ASP A 127 -7.16 3.94 -2.27
C ASP A 127 -8.29 3.78 -3.29
N GLU A 128 -8.15 2.81 -4.18
CA GLU A 128 -9.10 2.59 -5.28
C GLU A 128 -10.43 1.94 -4.82
N LEU A 129 -10.40 1.19 -3.71
CA LEU A 129 -11.59 0.58 -3.08
C LEU A 129 -12.03 1.29 -1.79
N GLY A 130 -11.33 2.36 -1.41
CA GLY A 130 -11.66 3.21 -0.27
C GLY A 130 -11.43 2.58 1.11
N PRO A 131 -11.87 3.24 2.19
CA PRO A 131 -11.50 2.93 3.57
C PRO A 131 -12.17 1.66 4.14
N LEU A 132 -13.13 1.07 3.42
CA LEU A 132 -13.74 -0.21 3.79
C LEU A 132 -12.88 -1.41 3.43
N SER A 133 -11.96 -1.26 2.49
CA SER A 133 -11.07 -2.33 2.06
C SER A 133 -9.90 -2.51 3.01
N LEU A 134 -9.48 -3.75 3.24
CA LEU A 134 -8.28 -4.11 3.99
C LEU A 134 -7.00 -3.61 3.31
N THR A 135 -6.99 -3.58 1.98
CA THR A 135 -5.83 -3.22 1.16
C THR A 135 -5.97 -1.90 0.40
N GLY A 136 -7.16 -1.27 0.44
CA GLY A 136 -7.47 -0.13 -0.42
C GLY A 136 -7.55 -0.49 -1.91
N GLY A 137 -7.50 -1.78 -2.25
CA GLY A 137 -7.51 -2.30 -3.62
C GLY A 137 -6.11 -2.52 -4.23
N ASN A 138 -5.05 -2.55 -3.40
CA ASN A 138 -3.69 -2.88 -3.84
C ASN A 138 -2.98 -3.76 -2.80
N VAL A 139 -2.76 -5.03 -3.13
CA VAL A 139 -2.13 -6.01 -2.22
C VAL A 139 -0.64 -5.72 -1.96
N ILE A 140 0.03 -5.00 -2.87
CA ILE A 140 1.47 -4.72 -2.80
C ILE A 140 1.75 -3.39 -2.09
N MET A 141 0.92 -2.36 -2.30
CA MET A 141 1.18 -1.02 -1.76
C MET A 141 -0.11 -0.44 -1.19
N THR A 142 -0.28 -0.60 0.10
CA THR A 142 -1.47 -0.16 0.86
C THR A 142 -1.24 1.20 1.55
N GLY A 143 -2.31 1.78 2.11
CA GLY A 143 -2.22 2.94 3.00
C GLY A 143 -1.66 2.63 4.41
N ASN A 144 -1.08 1.45 4.65
CA ASN A 144 -0.62 1.05 5.98
C ASN A 144 0.77 1.60 6.35
N ALA A 145 1.66 1.81 5.38
CA ALA A 145 2.98 2.40 5.58
C ALA A 145 3.00 3.89 5.17
N ARG A 146 4.03 4.62 5.64
CA ARG A 146 4.22 6.06 5.36
C ARG A 146 4.35 6.34 3.86
N ASN A 147 4.04 7.57 3.47
CA ASN A 147 4.32 8.05 2.12
C ASN A 147 5.83 8.07 1.87
N ILE A 148 6.25 7.53 0.74
CA ILE A 148 7.66 7.37 0.38
C ILE A 148 8.05 8.52 -0.54
N PRO A 149 9.17 9.25 -0.29
CA PRO A 149 9.61 10.31 -1.17
C PRO A 149 10.11 9.76 -2.51
N GLY A 150 9.68 10.38 -3.60
CA GLY A 150 10.06 9.94 -4.94
C GLY A 150 9.59 10.87 -6.05
N LEU A 151 9.82 10.43 -7.27
CA LEU A 151 9.30 11.02 -8.50
C LEU A 151 8.36 10.00 -9.15
N ASN A 152 7.16 10.43 -9.49
CA ASN A 152 6.16 9.61 -10.16
C ASN A 152 5.66 10.32 -11.41
N LEU A 153 5.72 9.66 -12.55
CA LEU A 153 5.18 10.08 -13.83
C LEU A 153 4.00 9.16 -14.17
N ARG A 154 2.83 9.72 -14.38
CA ARG A 154 1.64 8.93 -14.68
C ARG A 154 0.74 9.61 -15.72
N THR A 155 -0.14 8.80 -16.30
CA THR A 155 -1.21 9.29 -17.16
C THR A 155 -2.56 9.12 -16.48
N ASP A 156 -3.54 9.95 -16.86
CA ASP A 156 -4.94 9.58 -16.70
C ASP A 156 -5.32 8.48 -17.71
N TRP A 157 -6.58 8.06 -17.73
CA TRP A 157 -7.08 7.14 -18.73
C TRP A 157 -7.06 7.80 -20.12
N ILE A 158 -6.19 7.34 -21.01
CA ILE A 158 -6.09 7.74 -22.40
C ILE A 158 -7.06 6.89 -23.19
N CYS A 159 -8.12 7.50 -23.72
CA CYS A 159 -9.09 6.80 -24.55
C CYS A 159 -8.48 6.51 -25.92
N LEU A 160 -8.55 5.25 -26.35
CA LEU A 160 -7.99 4.76 -27.60
C LEU A 160 -9.01 4.80 -28.76
N ASP A 161 -10.27 5.02 -28.45
CA ASP A 161 -11.37 5.03 -29.43
C ASP A 161 -12.30 6.22 -29.22
N PRO A 162 -12.99 6.71 -30.27
CA PRO A 162 -13.90 7.86 -30.19
C PRO A 162 -15.14 7.62 -29.29
N LYS A 163 -15.49 6.37 -29.01
CA LYS A 163 -16.65 6.01 -28.16
C LYS A 163 -16.26 5.87 -26.69
N HIS A 164 -14.98 6.10 -26.35
CA HIS A 164 -14.43 5.97 -24.99
C HIS A 164 -14.66 4.59 -24.37
N ILE A 165 -14.65 3.51 -25.20
CA ILE A 165 -14.82 2.15 -24.76
C ILE A 165 -13.52 1.61 -24.20
N VAL A 166 -12.41 1.87 -24.89
CA VAL A 166 -11.07 1.37 -24.52
C VAL A 166 -10.22 2.49 -23.99
N GLY A 167 -9.70 2.34 -22.77
CA GLY A 167 -8.77 3.28 -22.15
C GLY A 167 -7.52 2.57 -21.66
N VAL A 168 -6.39 3.26 -21.75
CA VAL A 168 -5.12 2.82 -21.22
C VAL A 168 -4.57 3.84 -20.23
N ARG A 169 -3.93 3.40 -19.15
CA ARG A 169 -3.15 4.27 -18.26
C ARG A 169 -1.78 3.64 -18.01
N ALA A 170 -0.80 4.48 -17.72
CA ALA A 170 0.56 4.04 -17.39
C ALA A 170 1.11 4.86 -16.22
N ASN A 171 2.06 4.25 -15.50
CA ASN A 171 2.80 4.86 -14.41
C ASN A 171 4.25 4.42 -14.44
N LEU A 172 5.15 5.33 -14.08
CA LEU A 172 6.58 5.09 -13.89
C LEU A 172 7.06 5.93 -12.72
N ALA A 173 7.65 5.29 -11.71
CA ALA A 173 8.10 6.01 -10.52
C ALA A 173 9.40 5.46 -9.95
N GLU A 174 10.13 6.33 -9.27
CA GLU A 174 11.33 6.06 -8.50
C GLU A 174 11.21 6.69 -7.12
N TYR A 175 11.41 5.88 -6.07
CA TYR A 175 11.34 6.31 -4.68
C TYR A 175 12.61 5.93 -3.94
N VAL A 176 12.81 6.54 -2.76
CA VAL A 176 13.94 6.22 -1.85
C VAL A 176 13.39 5.88 -0.48
N LEU A 177 13.77 4.72 0.05
CA LEU A 177 13.44 4.30 1.41
C LEU A 177 14.39 4.98 2.40
N MET A 178 13.81 5.73 3.35
CA MET A 178 14.57 6.60 4.28
C MET A 178 14.59 6.07 5.72
N ASP A 179 13.97 4.93 5.96
CA ASP A 179 13.95 4.28 7.27
C ASP A 179 15.29 3.57 7.60
N ARG A 180 15.41 3.12 8.85
CA ARG A 180 16.51 2.24 9.26
C ARG A 180 16.20 0.85 8.77
N ARG A 181 16.96 0.37 7.80
CA ARG A 181 16.76 -0.92 7.17
C ARG A 181 18.07 -1.62 6.87
N TYR A 182 18.01 -2.93 6.57
CA TYR A 182 19.20 -3.74 6.33
C TYR A 182 20.04 -3.20 5.17
N VAL A 183 19.45 -2.98 4.00
CA VAL A 183 20.10 -2.28 2.88
C VAL A 183 19.70 -0.81 2.95
N SER A 184 20.58 0.02 3.49
CA SER A 184 20.31 1.44 3.71
C SER A 184 20.19 2.21 2.40
N ARG A 185 19.27 3.22 2.36
CA ARG A 185 19.04 4.06 1.17
C ARG A 185 18.67 3.27 -0.09
N SER A 186 18.08 2.10 0.06
CA SER A 186 17.56 1.36 -1.09
C SER A 186 16.47 2.15 -1.80
N ARG A 187 16.36 1.93 -3.11
CA ARG A 187 15.42 2.57 -4.01
C ARG A 187 14.26 1.65 -4.29
N LEU A 188 13.12 2.23 -4.68
CA LEU A 188 11.99 1.47 -5.22
C LEU A 188 11.70 1.98 -6.61
N HIS A 189 11.84 1.09 -7.58
CA HIS A 189 11.30 1.26 -8.93
C HIS A 189 9.86 0.81 -8.96
N ASN A 190 8.98 1.56 -9.63
CA ASN A 190 7.61 1.15 -9.91
C ASN A 190 7.24 1.46 -11.35
N LYS A 191 6.56 0.51 -11.98
CA LYS A 191 5.90 0.72 -13.26
C LYS A 191 4.59 -0.03 -13.30
N SER A 192 3.59 0.54 -13.96
CA SER A 192 2.31 -0.12 -14.14
C SER A 192 1.66 0.25 -15.46
N VAL A 193 0.80 -0.65 -15.92
CA VAL A 193 -0.11 -0.42 -17.04
C VAL A 193 -1.49 -0.93 -16.68
N GLY A 194 -2.50 -0.17 -17.04
CA GLY A 194 -3.91 -0.54 -16.86
C GLY A 194 -4.66 -0.43 -18.18
N LEU A 195 -5.55 -1.37 -18.42
CA LEU A 195 -6.51 -1.39 -19.52
C LEU A 195 -7.92 -1.29 -18.95
N LYS A 196 -8.72 -0.38 -19.52
CA LYS A 196 -10.14 -0.21 -19.17
C LYS A 196 -11.00 -0.54 -20.37
N LEU A 197 -12.09 -1.29 -20.15
CA LEU A 197 -13.17 -1.52 -21.10
C LEU A 197 -14.48 -1.02 -20.48
N ALA A 198 -15.07 0.02 -21.08
CA ALA A 198 -16.33 0.60 -20.64
C ALA A 198 -17.47 0.08 -21.55
N LEU A 199 -18.34 -0.77 -21.00
CA LEU A 199 -19.49 -1.31 -21.71
C LEU A 199 -20.73 -0.46 -21.40
N GLY A 200 -20.85 0.63 -22.14
CA GLY A 200 -21.85 1.66 -21.89
C GLY A 200 -21.63 2.37 -20.56
N SER A 201 -22.71 2.91 -19.97
CA SER A 201 -22.65 3.59 -18.67
C SER A 201 -22.71 2.65 -17.46
N LYS A 202 -23.01 1.37 -17.67
CA LYS A 202 -23.36 0.43 -16.59
C LYS A 202 -22.20 -0.45 -16.14
N VAL A 203 -21.30 -0.84 -17.02
CA VAL A 203 -20.27 -1.83 -16.69
C VAL A 203 -18.89 -1.34 -17.13
N ASP A 204 -17.94 -1.35 -16.20
CA ASP A 204 -16.52 -1.17 -16.48
C ASP A 204 -15.75 -2.43 -16.10
N PHE A 205 -14.83 -2.83 -16.97
CA PHE A 205 -13.77 -3.78 -16.66
C PHE A 205 -12.43 -3.04 -16.66
N ILE A 206 -11.60 -3.31 -15.66
CA ILE A 206 -10.25 -2.78 -15.56
C ILE A 206 -9.33 -3.95 -15.27
N GLY A 207 -8.34 -4.18 -16.12
CA GLY A 207 -7.24 -5.09 -15.87
C GLY A 207 -5.95 -4.32 -15.76
N GLY A 208 -5.00 -4.81 -14.96
CA GLY A 208 -3.72 -4.13 -14.82
C GLY A 208 -2.62 -5.03 -14.34
N PHE A 209 -1.42 -4.57 -14.67
CA PHE A 209 -0.14 -5.13 -14.23
C PHE A 209 0.65 -4.03 -13.54
N GLU A 210 1.19 -4.33 -12.36
CA GLU A 210 2.02 -3.42 -11.58
C GLU A 210 3.25 -4.18 -11.09
N HIS A 211 4.42 -3.62 -11.33
CA HIS A 211 5.70 -4.20 -10.97
C HIS A 211 6.47 -3.23 -10.10
N TRP A 212 7.05 -3.76 -9.05
CA TRP A 212 7.93 -3.07 -8.12
C TRP A 212 9.28 -3.77 -8.06
N ALA A 213 10.35 -3.02 -7.86
CA ALA A 213 11.67 -3.55 -7.57
C ALA A 213 12.36 -2.71 -6.51
N GLN A 214 12.84 -3.36 -5.45
CA GLN A 214 13.72 -2.75 -4.46
C GLN A 214 15.16 -2.99 -4.91
N TRP A 215 15.97 -1.93 -5.09
CA TRP A 215 17.29 -2.02 -5.69
C TRP A 215 18.27 -0.97 -5.15
N GLY A 216 19.55 -1.13 -5.44
CA GLY A 216 20.60 -0.21 -4.99
C GLY A 216 20.70 -0.11 -3.48
N GLY A 217 21.31 0.96 -3.00
CA GLY A 217 21.56 1.17 -1.58
C GLY A 217 22.89 0.59 -1.11
N THR A 218 23.07 0.41 0.21
CA THR A 218 24.29 -0.15 0.79
C THR A 218 23.93 -1.24 1.78
N SER A 219 24.35 -2.47 1.46
CA SER A 219 24.23 -3.64 2.31
C SER A 219 25.36 -3.66 3.35
N PRO A 220 25.12 -4.04 4.61
CA PRO A 220 26.20 -4.25 5.58
C PRO A 220 27.09 -5.46 5.23
N GLU A 221 26.58 -6.43 4.48
CA GLU A 221 27.30 -7.66 4.10
C GLU A 221 28.01 -7.51 2.75
N TYR A 222 27.34 -6.91 1.75
CA TYR A 222 27.84 -6.85 0.37
C TYR A 222 28.31 -5.45 -0.05
N GLY A 223 28.23 -4.45 0.82
CA GLY A 223 28.60 -3.07 0.49
C GLY A 223 27.63 -2.37 -0.46
N PRO A 224 28.10 -1.35 -1.22
CA PRO A 224 27.27 -0.61 -2.16
C PRO A 224 26.71 -1.52 -3.27
N GLN A 225 25.39 -1.51 -3.44
CA GLN A 225 24.72 -2.25 -4.51
C GLN A 225 24.78 -1.47 -5.84
N PRO A 226 24.73 -2.16 -6.99
CA PRO A 226 24.79 -1.53 -8.31
C PRO A 226 23.71 -0.47 -8.52
N VAL A 227 24.08 0.71 -9.05
CA VAL A 227 23.17 1.85 -9.27
C VAL A 227 23.43 2.60 -10.58
N SER A 228 24.20 2.02 -11.51
CA SER A 228 24.45 2.64 -12.82
C SER A 228 23.17 2.68 -13.66
N PHE A 229 23.16 3.49 -14.72
CA PHE A 229 22.03 3.51 -15.67
C PHE A 229 21.80 2.13 -16.32
N LYS A 230 22.89 1.38 -16.58
CA LYS A 230 22.81 0.00 -17.11
C LYS A 230 22.10 -0.92 -16.11
N ASP A 231 22.39 -0.79 -14.81
CA ASP A 231 21.72 -1.55 -13.75
C ASP A 231 20.27 -1.16 -13.63
N TYR A 232 19.94 0.14 -13.74
CA TYR A 232 18.55 0.60 -13.81
C TYR A 232 17.76 -0.05 -14.95
N VAL A 233 18.35 -0.14 -16.14
CA VAL A 233 17.71 -0.83 -17.29
C VAL A 233 17.47 -2.31 -16.99
N ARG A 234 18.41 -2.97 -16.31
CA ARG A 234 18.24 -4.35 -15.86
C ARG A 234 17.11 -4.50 -14.84
N VAL A 235 17.06 -3.62 -13.83
CA VAL A 235 15.95 -3.55 -12.86
C VAL A 235 14.62 -3.35 -13.57
N PHE A 236 14.58 -2.42 -14.53
CA PHE A 236 13.37 -2.14 -15.29
C PHE A 236 12.84 -3.37 -16.02
N PHE A 237 13.71 -4.19 -16.60
CA PHE A 237 13.33 -5.40 -17.35
C PHE A 237 13.41 -6.69 -16.50
N ALA A 238 13.64 -6.60 -15.20
CA ALA A 238 13.84 -7.75 -14.32
C ALA A 238 14.91 -8.73 -14.86
N GLN A 239 16.08 -8.20 -15.24
CA GLN A 239 17.21 -8.96 -15.77
C GLN A 239 18.27 -9.18 -14.70
N GLY A 240 19.09 -10.21 -14.86
CA GLY A 240 20.22 -10.51 -13.99
C GLY A 240 21.26 -9.38 -13.92
N GLY A 241 21.91 -9.25 -12.78
CA GLY A 241 22.94 -8.28 -12.51
C GLY A 241 24.22 -8.48 -13.35
N GLY A 242 25.11 -7.47 -13.35
CA GLY A 242 26.45 -7.60 -13.90
C GLY A 242 27.46 -8.05 -12.82
N ASP A 243 28.75 -8.06 -13.19
CA ASP A 243 29.86 -8.53 -12.34
C ASP A 243 29.98 -7.83 -10.96
N GLY A 244 29.39 -6.63 -10.82
CA GLY A 244 29.34 -5.90 -9.54
C GLY A 244 28.14 -6.24 -8.66
N ALA A 245 27.23 -7.11 -9.10
CA ALA A 245 26.10 -7.59 -8.33
C ALA A 245 26.44 -8.84 -7.50
N THR A 246 25.63 -9.16 -6.51
CA THR A 246 25.77 -10.41 -5.77
C THR A 246 25.52 -11.62 -6.67
N TRP A 247 25.96 -12.81 -6.25
CA TRP A 247 25.72 -14.05 -7.03
C TRP A 247 24.22 -14.29 -7.25
N SER A 248 23.40 -14.05 -6.22
CA SER A 248 21.95 -14.19 -6.32
C SER A 248 21.38 -13.27 -7.41
N ASP A 249 21.77 -12.01 -7.41
CA ASP A 249 21.33 -11.01 -8.38
C ASP A 249 21.86 -11.26 -9.81
N GLN A 250 23.01 -11.93 -9.94
CA GLN A 250 23.55 -12.30 -11.26
C GLN A 250 22.78 -13.43 -11.91
N VAL A 251 22.33 -14.43 -11.13
CA VAL A 251 21.62 -15.61 -11.65
C VAL A 251 20.11 -15.43 -11.74
N ASN A 252 19.57 -14.47 -10.98
CA ASN A 252 18.15 -14.10 -11.00
C ASN A 252 17.96 -12.71 -11.61
N ALA A 253 17.08 -11.91 -11.01
CA ALA A 253 16.93 -10.49 -11.35
C ALA A 253 17.62 -9.63 -10.29
N ILE A 254 18.32 -8.56 -10.74
CA ILE A 254 19.01 -7.63 -9.83
C ILE A 254 18.03 -6.89 -8.93
N GLY A 255 18.09 -7.15 -7.63
CA GLY A 255 17.21 -6.55 -6.61
C GLY A 255 16.06 -7.46 -6.18
N ASN A 256 15.17 -6.94 -5.37
CA ASN A 256 13.98 -7.63 -4.89
C ASN A 256 12.76 -7.23 -5.73
N HIS A 257 12.30 -8.12 -6.59
CA HIS A 257 11.19 -7.91 -7.51
C HIS A 257 9.90 -8.48 -6.94
N LEU A 258 8.82 -7.73 -7.08
CA LEU A 258 7.46 -8.17 -6.77
C LEU A 258 6.45 -7.32 -7.54
N GLY A 259 5.22 -7.77 -7.60
CA GLY A 259 4.18 -7.03 -8.27
C GLY A 259 2.82 -7.66 -8.12
N ARG A 260 1.87 -7.15 -8.90
CA ARG A 260 0.50 -7.68 -8.93
C ARG A 260 -0.08 -7.68 -10.32
N GLU A 261 -0.97 -8.60 -10.54
CA GLU A 261 -1.94 -8.62 -11.63
C GLU A 261 -3.31 -8.50 -11.03
N PHE A 262 -4.14 -7.63 -11.58
CA PHE A 262 -5.49 -7.47 -11.06
C PHE A 262 -6.53 -7.33 -12.17
N ILE A 263 -7.73 -7.75 -11.84
CA ILE A 263 -8.93 -7.51 -12.63
C ILE A 263 -10.01 -6.97 -11.72
N ARG A 264 -10.68 -5.91 -12.18
CA ARG A 264 -11.81 -5.27 -11.50
C ARG A 264 -12.99 -5.14 -12.44
N MET A 265 -14.17 -5.41 -11.93
CA MET A 265 -15.43 -5.14 -12.60
C MET A 265 -16.27 -4.23 -11.71
N ALA A 266 -16.84 -3.19 -12.28
CA ALA A 266 -17.83 -2.35 -11.63
C ALA A 266 -19.14 -2.38 -12.42
N TRP A 267 -20.23 -2.72 -11.73
CA TRP A 267 -21.58 -2.72 -12.30
C TRP A 267 -22.46 -1.70 -11.58
N ARG A 268 -22.99 -0.74 -12.36
CA ARG A 268 -23.84 0.36 -11.86
C ARG A 268 -25.28 0.08 -12.21
N ALA A 269 -26.10 -0.27 -11.23
CA ALA A 269 -27.54 -0.33 -11.31
C ALA A 269 -28.18 0.98 -10.84
N SER A 270 -29.49 1.13 -11.02
CA SER A 270 -30.22 2.32 -10.57
C SER A 270 -30.21 2.52 -9.05
N ALA A 271 -30.15 1.44 -8.27
CA ALA A 271 -30.20 1.49 -6.81
C ALA A 271 -28.83 1.29 -6.15
N PHE A 272 -27.84 0.72 -6.84
CA PHE A 272 -26.54 0.39 -6.25
C PHE A 272 -25.43 0.30 -7.29
N THR A 273 -24.18 0.34 -6.82
CA THR A 273 -23.00 -0.07 -7.56
C THR A 273 -22.39 -1.29 -6.89
N MET A 274 -22.10 -2.33 -7.67
CA MET A 274 -21.38 -3.52 -7.23
C MET A 274 -19.98 -3.52 -7.86
N THR A 275 -18.96 -3.78 -7.05
CA THR A 275 -17.57 -3.86 -7.48
C THR A 275 -17.01 -5.21 -7.09
N PHE A 276 -16.41 -5.90 -8.04
CA PHE A 276 -15.61 -7.10 -7.80
C PHE A 276 -14.18 -6.83 -8.20
N GLN A 277 -13.20 -7.31 -7.40
CA GLN A 277 -11.78 -7.29 -7.75
C GLN A 277 -11.10 -8.58 -7.33
N TYR A 278 -10.22 -9.09 -8.17
CA TYR A 278 -9.19 -10.05 -7.81
C TYR A 278 -7.83 -9.39 -8.02
N ASP A 279 -7.02 -9.38 -6.97
CA ASP A 279 -5.71 -8.71 -6.89
C ASP A 279 -4.67 -9.75 -6.46
N LYS A 280 -3.86 -10.22 -7.41
CA LYS A 280 -2.95 -11.34 -7.26
C LYS A 280 -1.51 -10.85 -7.17
N PRO A 281 -0.78 -11.09 -6.05
CA PRO A 281 0.64 -10.79 -5.96
C PRO A 281 1.47 -11.78 -6.80
N PHE A 282 2.67 -11.38 -7.18
CA PHE A 282 3.73 -12.24 -7.70
C PHE A 282 5.09 -11.71 -7.25
N GLU A 283 6.10 -12.57 -7.16
CA GLU A 283 7.49 -12.20 -6.88
C GLU A 283 8.42 -12.59 -8.04
N ASP A 284 8.02 -13.59 -8.81
CA ASP A 284 8.78 -14.07 -9.98
C ASP A 284 7.87 -14.56 -11.12
N GLY A 285 8.49 -15.24 -12.09
CA GLY A 285 7.80 -15.81 -13.25
C GLY A 285 6.82 -16.94 -12.89
N SER A 286 6.98 -17.65 -11.77
CA SER A 286 6.07 -18.70 -11.33
C SER A 286 4.74 -18.08 -10.89
N GLY A 287 4.78 -17.02 -10.08
CA GLY A 287 3.62 -16.25 -9.68
C GLY A 287 2.90 -15.63 -10.87
N MET A 288 3.61 -15.04 -11.84
CA MET A 288 3.03 -14.49 -13.06
C MET A 288 2.28 -15.53 -13.90
N ARG A 289 2.67 -16.82 -13.84
CA ARG A 289 2.04 -17.95 -14.54
C ARG A 289 0.88 -18.59 -13.76
N LEU A 290 0.36 -17.92 -12.75
CA LEU A 290 -0.75 -18.39 -11.91
C LEU A 290 -0.43 -19.63 -11.05
N HIS A 291 0.84 -20.01 -10.84
CA HIS A 291 1.19 -21.12 -9.98
C HIS A 291 0.85 -20.86 -8.51
N ASN A 292 0.75 -19.60 -8.13
CA ASN A 292 0.32 -19.16 -6.81
C ASN A 292 -1.20 -19.06 -6.65
N PHE A 293 -2.01 -19.36 -7.70
CA PHE A 293 -3.46 -19.38 -7.56
C PHE A 293 -3.90 -20.39 -6.47
N PRO A 294 -4.86 -20.04 -5.57
CA PRO A 294 -5.74 -18.87 -5.57
C PRO A 294 -5.24 -17.70 -4.68
N ASP A 295 -3.93 -17.60 -4.40
CA ASP A 295 -3.40 -16.50 -3.58
C ASP A 295 -3.73 -15.12 -4.17
N GLY A 296 -3.98 -14.17 -3.28
CA GLY A 296 -4.38 -12.80 -3.61
C GLY A 296 -5.50 -12.29 -2.72
N VAL A 297 -6.08 -11.18 -3.10
CA VAL A 297 -7.22 -10.56 -2.43
C VAL A 297 -8.43 -10.54 -3.36
N TRP A 298 -9.48 -11.21 -2.94
CA TRP A 298 -10.78 -11.28 -3.58
C TRP A 298 -11.71 -10.30 -2.89
N SER A 299 -12.14 -9.26 -3.57
CA SER A 299 -12.95 -8.18 -3.00
C SER A 299 -14.31 -8.12 -3.67
N LEU A 300 -15.36 -7.98 -2.86
CA LEU A 300 -16.74 -7.75 -3.31
C LEU A 300 -17.32 -6.56 -2.55
N GLY A 301 -17.55 -5.46 -3.26
CA GLY A 301 -18.13 -4.23 -2.74
C GLY A 301 -19.54 -3.98 -3.23
N LEU A 302 -20.39 -3.44 -2.37
CA LEU A 302 -21.72 -2.95 -2.67
C LEU A 302 -21.87 -1.55 -2.12
N SER A 303 -22.23 -0.58 -2.95
CA SER A 303 -22.53 0.81 -2.55
C SER A 303 -23.95 1.15 -2.97
N LEU A 304 -24.81 1.49 -2.03
CA LEU A 304 -26.19 1.93 -2.30
C LEU A 304 -26.23 3.40 -2.73
N ASN A 305 -27.13 3.74 -3.62
CA ASN A 305 -27.37 5.14 -4.03
C ASN A 305 -28.10 5.93 -2.94
N ASP A 306 -28.89 5.26 -2.08
CA ASP A 306 -29.45 5.88 -0.87
C ASP A 306 -28.36 6.03 0.20
N ARG A 307 -27.85 7.26 0.33
CA ARG A 307 -26.79 7.60 1.28
C ARG A 307 -27.27 7.80 2.73
N ASN A 308 -28.59 7.73 2.97
CA ASN A 308 -29.20 7.83 4.31
C ASN A 308 -29.51 6.45 4.91
N ALA A 309 -29.35 5.38 4.18
CA ALA A 309 -29.63 4.02 4.63
C ALA A 309 -28.78 3.65 5.87
N PHE A 310 -29.31 2.74 6.68
CA PHE A 310 -28.57 2.18 7.82
C PHE A 310 -27.25 1.53 7.36
N VAL A 311 -27.24 0.81 6.24
CA VAL A 311 -26.05 0.35 5.54
C VAL A 311 -26.01 1.05 4.19
N THR A 312 -24.99 1.84 3.91
CA THR A 312 -24.77 2.53 2.62
C THR A 312 -23.74 1.81 1.77
N ASP A 313 -22.72 1.24 2.40
CA ASP A 313 -21.63 0.55 1.73
C ASP A 313 -21.25 -0.73 2.48
N LEU A 314 -20.95 -1.78 1.75
CA LEU A 314 -20.49 -3.07 2.25
C LEU A 314 -19.28 -3.50 1.42
N MET A 315 -18.24 -4.00 2.09
CA MET A 315 -17.06 -4.61 1.47
C MET A 315 -16.77 -5.93 2.15
N TYR A 316 -16.69 -7.00 1.38
CA TYR A 316 -16.15 -8.28 1.84
C TYR A 316 -14.89 -8.60 1.07
N GLU A 317 -13.84 -9.02 1.79
CA GLU A 317 -12.59 -9.45 1.19
C GLU A 317 -12.11 -10.77 1.78
N LEU A 318 -11.63 -11.64 0.90
CA LEU A 318 -10.88 -12.83 1.23
C LEU A 318 -9.43 -12.63 0.77
N ALA A 319 -8.53 -12.42 1.72
CA ALA A 319 -7.10 -12.41 1.45
C ALA A 319 -6.52 -13.80 1.74
N THR A 320 -5.81 -14.39 0.79
CA THR A 320 -5.08 -15.64 0.97
C THR A 320 -3.68 -15.51 0.37
N THR A 321 -2.68 -15.96 1.12
CA THR A 321 -1.26 -16.00 0.73
C THR A 321 -0.63 -17.31 1.19
N THR A 322 -1.45 -18.37 1.24
CA THR A 322 -1.07 -19.63 1.88
C THR A 322 -0.32 -20.57 0.96
N TRP A 323 -0.43 -20.41 -0.34
CA TRP A 323 0.16 -21.32 -1.31
C TRP A 323 1.55 -20.89 -1.76
N GLN A 324 1.75 -19.62 -2.17
CA GLN A 324 3.04 -19.04 -2.54
C GLN A 324 3.81 -19.91 -3.57
N SER A 325 3.10 -20.35 -4.62
CA SER A 325 3.62 -21.25 -5.66
C SER A 325 4.15 -22.60 -5.12
N GLY A 326 3.76 -22.99 -3.89
CA GLY A 326 4.12 -24.25 -3.25
C GLY A 326 5.37 -24.19 -2.37
N PRO A 327 5.65 -25.29 -1.64
CA PRO A 327 6.73 -25.32 -0.62
C PRO A 327 8.11 -25.63 -1.17
N LEU A 328 8.23 -25.94 -2.47
CA LEU A 328 9.47 -26.42 -3.08
C LEU A 328 9.90 -25.49 -4.23
N HIS A 329 11.20 -25.39 -4.44
CA HIS A 329 11.78 -24.78 -5.63
C HIS A 329 11.60 -25.65 -6.88
N ASP A 330 11.81 -25.06 -8.04
CA ASP A 330 11.90 -25.77 -9.30
C ASP A 330 12.85 -26.95 -9.18
N ARG A 331 12.43 -28.10 -9.68
CA ARG A 331 13.22 -29.31 -9.66
C ARG A 331 13.04 -30.13 -10.95
N PRO A 332 14.01 -31.00 -11.28
CA PRO A 332 13.80 -31.95 -12.37
C PRO A 332 12.55 -32.82 -12.13
N ALA A 333 11.82 -33.08 -13.19
CA ALA A 333 10.70 -34.01 -13.16
C ALA A 333 11.20 -35.46 -12.97
N THR A 334 10.48 -36.24 -12.18
CA THR A 334 10.66 -37.70 -12.12
C THR A 334 10.07 -38.38 -13.37
N GLU A 335 10.43 -39.64 -13.63
CA GLU A 335 9.92 -40.41 -14.79
C GLU A 335 8.37 -40.51 -14.72
N GLU A 336 7.79 -40.72 -13.54
CA GLU A 336 6.34 -40.79 -13.37
C GLU A 336 5.66 -39.45 -13.65
N GLU A 337 6.27 -38.34 -13.24
CA GLU A 337 5.75 -37.01 -13.49
C GLU A 337 5.88 -36.65 -14.96
N MET A 338 6.99 -37.03 -15.62
CA MET A 338 7.13 -36.86 -17.05
C MET A 338 6.08 -37.63 -17.85
N ALA A 339 5.73 -38.82 -17.41
CA ALA A 339 4.68 -39.64 -18.05
C ALA A 339 3.27 -39.04 -17.91
N ARG A 340 3.06 -38.14 -16.93
CA ARG A 340 1.78 -37.45 -16.68
C ARG A 340 1.71 -36.05 -17.29
N GLN A 341 2.81 -35.51 -17.79
CA GLN A 341 2.85 -34.17 -18.37
C GLN A 341 2.25 -34.16 -19.77
N ASP A 342 1.73 -32.98 -20.15
CA ASP A 342 1.28 -32.75 -21.53
C ASP A 342 2.51 -32.65 -22.46
N PRO A 343 2.65 -33.54 -23.47
CA PRO A 343 3.77 -33.50 -24.41
C PRO A 343 3.88 -32.20 -25.22
N SER A 344 2.79 -31.43 -25.34
CA SER A 344 2.78 -30.14 -26.02
C SER A 344 3.35 -29.01 -25.19
N SER A 345 3.53 -29.21 -23.89
CA SER A 345 4.10 -28.20 -22.99
C SER A 345 5.57 -27.91 -23.32
N PRO A 346 6.01 -26.65 -23.39
CA PRO A 346 7.42 -26.31 -23.58
C PRO A 346 8.32 -26.80 -22.43
N TYR A 347 7.74 -27.18 -21.31
CA TYR A 347 8.42 -27.71 -20.12
C TYR A 347 8.37 -29.24 -20.03
N TYR A 348 7.78 -29.91 -21.03
CA TYR A 348 7.69 -31.37 -21.05
C TYR A 348 9.05 -32.03 -20.88
N GLY A 349 9.14 -32.94 -19.95
CA GLY A 349 10.33 -33.75 -19.68
C GLY A 349 11.48 -33.05 -18.96
N LYS A 350 11.36 -31.76 -18.58
CA LYS A 350 12.50 -30.98 -18.08
C LYS A 350 12.40 -30.59 -16.61
N ILE A 351 11.38 -29.85 -16.21
CA ILE A 351 11.32 -29.23 -14.88
C ILE A 351 9.88 -29.23 -14.37
N ILE A 352 9.67 -29.59 -13.11
CA ILE A 352 8.44 -29.26 -12.38
C ILE A 352 8.61 -27.84 -11.87
N LEU A 353 7.86 -26.92 -12.44
CA LEU A 353 7.84 -25.53 -12.01
C LEU A 353 7.12 -25.42 -10.68
N MET A 354 7.84 -24.97 -9.68
CA MET A 354 7.34 -24.60 -8.36
C MET A 354 7.96 -23.24 -8.06
N GLY A 355 7.44 -22.48 -7.11
CA GLY A 355 7.98 -21.15 -6.89
C GLY A 355 8.67 -21.04 -5.53
N ASN A 356 8.06 -21.65 -4.50
CA ASN A 356 8.48 -21.43 -3.12
C ASN A 356 8.66 -19.94 -2.83
N ASP A 357 7.72 -19.12 -3.32
CA ASP A 357 7.69 -17.70 -3.03
C ASP A 357 7.67 -17.49 -1.52
N ASP A 358 8.34 -16.48 -1.04
CA ASP A 358 8.33 -16.08 0.37
C ASP A 358 7.86 -14.63 0.47
N TYR A 359 6.57 -14.41 0.14
CA TYR A 359 6.00 -13.10 -0.10
C TYR A 359 6.49 -12.03 0.88
N PHE A 360 7.03 -10.95 0.27
CA PHE A 360 7.51 -9.77 0.94
C PHE A 360 8.80 -9.96 1.77
N ASN A 361 9.39 -11.16 1.76
CA ASN A 361 10.74 -11.40 2.26
C ASN A 361 11.75 -11.42 1.11
N ASN A 362 13.02 -11.16 1.42
CA ASN A 362 14.11 -11.27 0.45
C ASN A 362 15.43 -11.54 1.17
N GLY A 363 16.29 -12.37 0.58
CA GLY A 363 17.57 -12.77 1.16
C GLY A 363 18.60 -11.66 1.24
N GLU A 364 18.56 -10.68 0.34
CA GLU A 364 19.47 -9.53 0.30
C GLU A 364 18.84 -8.30 0.94
N TYR A 365 17.63 -7.92 0.56
CA TYR A 365 16.87 -6.81 1.14
C TYR A 365 16.10 -7.30 2.37
N ARG A 366 16.84 -7.77 3.38
CA ARG A 366 16.33 -8.53 4.55
C ARG A 366 15.29 -7.81 5.39
N SER A 367 15.17 -6.49 5.31
CA SER A 367 14.05 -5.78 5.94
C SER A 367 12.70 -6.09 5.29
N GLY A 368 12.71 -6.78 4.14
CA GLY A 368 11.53 -7.17 3.40
C GLY A 368 10.72 -5.98 2.89
N TRP A 369 9.46 -6.24 2.55
CA TRP A 369 8.54 -5.23 2.02
C TRP A 369 7.88 -4.43 3.15
N THR A 370 8.72 -3.81 3.98
CA THR A 370 8.33 -2.95 5.11
C THR A 370 8.87 -1.54 4.93
N TYR A 371 8.22 -0.55 5.60
CA TYR A 371 8.71 0.80 5.71
C TYR A 371 8.39 1.36 7.09
N TYR A 372 9.40 1.82 7.82
CA TYR A 372 9.35 2.14 9.26
C TYR A 372 8.73 1.00 10.09
N GLY A 373 9.12 -0.26 9.81
CA GLY A 373 8.65 -1.44 10.52
C GLY A 373 7.21 -1.85 10.23
N ARG A 374 6.52 -1.20 9.28
CA ARG A 374 5.15 -1.51 8.89
C ARG A 374 5.10 -2.20 7.52
N PRO A 375 4.23 -3.20 7.32
CA PRO A 375 3.97 -3.76 6.00
C PRO A 375 3.58 -2.66 5.00
N MET A 376 4.24 -2.61 3.85
CA MET A 376 3.82 -1.76 2.72
C MET A 376 2.67 -2.39 1.95
N GLY A 377 2.63 -3.72 1.89
CA GLY A 377 1.56 -4.52 1.30
C GLY A 377 0.51 -4.95 2.32
N LEU A 378 -0.01 -6.17 2.16
CA LEU A 378 -1.12 -6.73 2.93
C LEU A 378 -0.94 -6.58 4.45
N PRO A 379 -1.78 -5.77 5.13
CA PRO A 379 -1.55 -5.35 6.52
C PRO A 379 -1.61 -6.46 7.56
N VAL A 380 -2.29 -7.58 7.27
CA VAL A 380 -2.43 -8.71 8.19
C VAL A 380 -1.19 -9.60 8.24
N MET A 381 -0.22 -9.42 7.36
CA MET A 381 1.08 -10.09 7.49
C MET A 381 1.85 -9.53 8.69
N ILE A 382 2.54 -10.41 9.41
CA ILE A 382 3.22 -10.04 10.66
C ILE A 382 4.71 -9.84 10.39
N PRO A 383 5.21 -8.59 10.47
CA PRO A 383 6.64 -8.35 10.39
C PRO A 383 7.37 -8.93 11.59
N ALA A 384 8.65 -9.22 11.43
CA ALA A 384 9.51 -9.58 12.54
C ALA A 384 9.55 -8.44 13.58
N ALA A 385 9.72 -8.77 14.84
CA ALA A 385 9.97 -7.76 15.87
C ALA A 385 11.25 -6.98 15.51
N PRO A 386 11.28 -5.68 15.77
CA PRO A 386 12.49 -4.89 15.51
C PRO A 386 13.62 -5.34 16.44
N GLU A 387 14.83 -5.33 15.90
CA GLU A 387 16.07 -5.51 16.66
C GLU A 387 16.36 -4.29 17.56
N GLU A 388 17.35 -4.39 18.42
CA GLU A 388 17.75 -3.29 19.34
C GLU A 388 18.06 -1.98 18.62
N ASP A 389 18.54 -2.05 17.38
CA ASP A 389 18.82 -0.87 16.55
C ASP A 389 17.58 -0.35 15.79
N GLY A 390 16.41 -0.96 16.01
CA GLY A 390 15.15 -0.59 15.40
C GLY A 390 14.95 -1.11 13.96
N ARG A 391 15.85 -1.93 13.42
CA ARG A 391 15.66 -2.58 12.10
C ARG A 391 14.72 -3.77 12.20
N THR A 392 13.84 -3.89 11.22
CA THR A 392 12.95 -5.06 11.06
C THR A 392 13.55 -5.99 10.01
N TYR A 393 13.45 -7.30 10.24
CA TYR A 393 13.97 -8.33 9.33
C TYR A 393 12.83 -9.15 8.71
N GLY A 394 12.14 -8.53 7.75
CA GLY A 394 11.08 -9.16 6.99
C GLY A 394 9.86 -9.56 7.81
N PHE A 395 9.23 -10.66 7.45
CA PHE A 395 7.98 -11.14 8.03
C PHE A 395 8.19 -12.51 8.68
N VAL A 396 7.62 -12.70 9.86
CA VAL A 396 7.55 -14.00 10.54
C VAL A 396 6.31 -14.79 10.15
N SER A 397 5.26 -14.11 9.67
CA SER A 397 4.07 -14.76 9.12
C SER A 397 3.58 -13.99 7.89
N ASN A 398 3.86 -14.53 6.72
CA ASN A 398 3.42 -14.04 5.43
C ASN A 398 2.45 -15.00 4.73
N ARG A 399 2.23 -16.21 5.28
CA ARG A 399 1.20 -17.14 4.84
C ARG A 399 -0.03 -16.94 5.73
N VAL A 400 -1.03 -16.28 5.18
CA VAL A 400 -2.23 -15.84 5.91
C VAL A 400 -3.47 -16.14 5.10
N ARG A 401 -4.58 -16.50 5.78
CA ARG A 401 -5.93 -16.46 5.23
C ARG A 401 -6.77 -15.55 6.11
N ALA A 402 -7.30 -14.48 5.52
CA ALA A 402 -8.08 -13.49 6.24
C ALA A 402 -9.42 -13.24 5.56
N HIS A 403 -10.48 -13.20 6.35
CA HIS A 403 -11.80 -12.73 5.98
C HIS A 403 -11.98 -11.35 6.57
N HIS A 404 -12.30 -10.38 5.74
CA HIS A 404 -12.51 -9.00 6.13
C HIS A 404 -13.91 -8.54 5.72
N LEU A 405 -14.57 -7.83 6.64
CA LEU A 405 -15.86 -7.20 6.42
C LEU A 405 -15.74 -5.72 6.81
N GLY A 406 -16.01 -4.84 5.85
CA GLY A 406 -16.18 -3.40 6.05
C GLY A 406 -17.63 -3.01 5.84
N VAL A 407 -18.20 -2.23 6.74
CA VAL A 407 -19.58 -1.71 6.66
C VAL A 407 -19.58 -0.24 6.97
N LYS A 408 -20.23 0.55 6.14
CA LYS A 408 -20.49 1.99 6.38
C LYS A 408 -21.98 2.26 6.29
N GLY A 409 -22.46 3.20 7.07
CA GLY A 409 -23.86 3.59 7.04
C GLY A 409 -24.19 4.66 8.07
N ASN A 410 -25.48 4.78 8.41
CA ASN A 410 -25.96 5.79 9.32
C ASN A 410 -26.89 5.17 10.38
N ALA A 411 -26.48 5.21 11.64
CA ALA A 411 -27.33 4.86 12.77
C ALA A 411 -28.13 6.13 13.20
N GLY A 412 -29.22 6.40 12.50
CA GLY A 412 -29.95 7.66 12.60
C GLY A 412 -29.11 8.84 12.09
N LYS A 413 -28.71 9.74 12.97
CA LYS A 413 -27.86 10.91 12.64
C LYS A 413 -26.36 10.63 12.76
N VAL A 414 -25.97 9.42 13.15
CA VAL A 414 -24.58 9.04 13.41
C VAL A 414 -24.05 8.23 12.25
N PRO A 415 -23.23 8.80 11.35
CA PRO A 415 -22.48 8.02 10.38
C PRO A 415 -21.51 7.09 11.11
N TYR A 416 -21.34 5.87 10.63
CA TYR A 416 -20.42 4.91 11.22
C TYR A 416 -19.60 4.16 10.17
N LEU A 417 -18.44 3.63 10.61
CA LEU A 417 -17.57 2.77 9.88
C LEU A 417 -17.18 1.58 10.77
N LEU A 418 -17.62 0.38 10.40
CA LEU A 418 -17.28 -0.87 11.07
C LEU A 418 -16.32 -1.66 10.20
N ARG A 419 -15.25 -2.18 10.79
CA ARG A 419 -14.27 -3.07 10.14
C ARG A 419 -14.02 -4.28 11.04
N VAL A 420 -14.14 -5.47 10.48
CA VAL A 420 -13.92 -6.74 11.19
C VAL A 420 -13.04 -7.62 10.32
N THR A 421 -11.93 -8.10 10.87
CA THR A 421 -11.00 -8.99 10.19
C THR A 421 -10.75 -10.21 11.05
N CYS A 422 -11.04 -11.40 10.50
CA CYS A 422 -10.68 -12.68 11.11
C CYS A 422 -9.59 -13.32 10.25
N SER A 423 -8.41 -13.51 10.81
CA SER A 423 -7.26 -14.07 10.09
C SER A 423 -6.72 -15.33 10.75
N ARG A 424 -6.21 -16.24 9.94
CA ARG A 424 -5.48 -17.43 10.34
C ARG A 424 -4.07 -17.38 9.76
N HIS A 425 -3.07 -17.65 10.61
CA HIS A 425 -1.67 -17.49 10.28
C HIS A 425 -0.97 -18.82 10.21
N PHE A 426 -0.13 -19.00 9.17
CA PHE A 426 0.56 -20.26 8.87
C PHE A 426 2.09 -20.11 8.89
N GLY A 427 2.61 -18.96 9.35
CA GLY A 427 4.04 -18.67 9.37
C GLY A 427 4.64 -18.53 7.98
N ARG A 428 5.80 -19.13 7.78
CA ARG A 428 6.55 -19.17 6.51
C ARG A 428 6.79 -20.61 6.08
N TRP A 429 6.97 -20.86 4.79
CA TRP A 429 7.43 -22.17 4.31
C TRP A 429 8.83 -22.51 4.82
N SER A 430 9.73 -21.53 4.87
CA SER A 430 11.11 -21.68 5.31
C SER A 430 11.29 -21.91 6.82
N ARG A 431 10.22 -21.74 7.62
CA ARG A 431 10.24 -21.94 9.09
C ARG A 431 9.00 -22.72 9.56
N PRO A 432 8.87 -24.00 9.16
CA PRO A 432 7.68 -24.80 9.46
C PRO A 432 7.54 -25.12 10.97
N ASP A 433 8.65 -25.09 11.72
CA ASP A 433 8.70 -25.46 13.15
C ASP A 433 8.55 -24.26 14.09
N ASP A 434 8.19 -23.07 13.58
CA ASP A 434 7.88 -21.93 14.44
C ASP A 434 6.73 -22.27 15.40
N ARG A 435 7.03 -22.25 16.71
CA ARG A 435 6.13 -22.73 17.78
C ARG A 435 4.77 -22.05 17.77
N LEU A 436 4.70 -20.78 17.41
CA LEU A 436 3.44 -20.06 17.35
C LEU A 436 2.64 -20.48 16.11
N PHE A 437 3.28 -20.52 14.95
CA PHE A 437 2.59 -20.68 13.68
C PHE A 437 2.33 -22.12 13.27
N CYS A 438 3.03 -23.11 13.83
CA CYS A 438 2.70 -24.52 13.63
C CYS A 438 1.30 -24.87 14.16
N MET A 439 0.79 -24.15 15.16
CA MET A 439 -0.59 -24.27 15.67
C MET A 439 -1.63 -23.55 14.80
N LYS A 440 -1.20 -22.87 13.75
CA LYS A 440 -2.06 -22.10 12.85
C LYS A 440 -3.01 -21.17 13.61
N PRO A 441 -2.47 -20.24 14.43
CA PRO A 441 -3.27 -19.40 15.30
C PRO A 441 -4.22 -18.50 14.49
N TRP A 442 -5.34 -18.19 15.11
CA TRP A 442 -6.28 -17.21 14.58
C TRP A 442 -6.19 -15.86 15.31
N GLN A 443 -6.64 -14.81 14.66
CA GLN A 443 -6.72 -13.46 15.16
C GLN A 443 -8.02 -12.81 14.69
N LEU A 444 -8.75 -12.19 15.60
CA LEU A 444 -9.90 -11.35 15.31
C LEU A 444 -9.56 -9.91 15.67
N SER A 445 -9.72 -9.01 14.71
CA SER A 445 -9.49 -7.56 14.87
C SER A 445 -10.74 -6.79 14.46
N MET A 446 -11.22 -5.91 15.32
CA MET A 446 -12.46 -5.15 15.11
C MET A 446 -12.21 -3.66 15.33
N GLY A 447 -12.94 -2.82 14.60
CA GLY A 447 -12.94 -1.37 14.78
C GLY A 447 -14.28 -0.77 14.38
N LEU A 448 -14.82 0.08 15.23
CA LEU A 448 -16.02 0.86 14.98
C LEU A 448 -15.70 2.34 15.21
N ASP A 449 -15.80 3.14 14.16
CA ASP A 449 -15.70 4.59 14.20
C ASP A 449 -17.11 5.19 14.07
N ALA A 450 -17.46 6.10 14.95
CA ALA A 450 -18.73 6.84 14.95
C ALA A 450 -18.45 8.33 14.76
N ASP A 451 -19.07 8.94 13.77
CA ASP A 451 -18.98 10.37 13.51
C ASP A 451 -20.06 11.10 14.31
N LEU A 452 -19.61 11.88 15.28
CA LEU A 452 -20.44 12.68 16.18
C LEU A 452 -20.34 14.19 15.85
N SER A 453 -19.95 14.54 14.63
CA SER A 453 -19.75 15.94 14.19
C SER A 453 -21.04 16.79 14.31
N PHE A 454 -22.23 16.17 14.33
CA PHE A 454 -23.50 16.87 14.61
C PHE A 454 -23.51 17.52 15.98
N MET A 455 -22.69 17.10 16.93
CA MET A 455 -22.58 17.67 18.27
C MET A 455 -21.78 18.98 18.32
N THR A 456 -20.96 19.24 17.30
CA THR A 456 -20.09 20.44 17.22
C THR A 456 -20.87 21.69 16.81
N GLY A 457 -22.14 21.56 16.44
CA GLY A 457 -23.01 22.64 16.04
C GLY A 457 -22.55 23.37 14.78
N LYS A 458 -22.24 24.67 14.91
CA LYS A 458 -21.77 25.51 13.78
C LYS A 458 -20.24 25.55 13.67
N LEU A 459 -19.50 24.88 14.53
CA LEU A 459 -18.04 24.87 14.46
C LEU A 459 -17.61 23.99 13.28
N PRO A 460 -16.60 24.41 12.53
CA PRO A 460 -16.06 23.61 11.40
C PRO A 460 -15.15 22.48 11.92
N LEU A 461 -15.69 21.66 12.81
CA LEU A 461 -14.99 20.57 13.48
C LEU A 461 -15.72 19.26 13.23
N ASP A 462 -14.97 18.24 12.80
CA ASP A 462 -15.44 16.86 12.80
C ASP A 462 -14.99 16.20 14.09
N PHE A 463 -15.90 15.51 14.76
CA PHE A 463 -15.62 14.78 15.99
C PHE A 463 -15.94 13.29 15.77
N THR A 464 -14.95 12.42 15.95
CA THR A 464 -15.08 10.98 15.78
C THR A 464 -14.67 10.26 17.06
N VAL A 465 -15.43 9.25 17.43
CA VAL A 465 -15.11 8.30 18.50
C VAL A 465 -14.93 6.94 17.88
N GLY A 466 -13.77 6.31 18.13
CA GLY A 466 -13.45 4.96 17.65
C GLY A 466 -13.27 3.99 18.81
N VAL A 467 -13.89 2.81 18.72
CA VAL A 467 -13.71 1.68 19.64
C VAL A 467 -13.13 0.51 18.89
N TYR A 468 -12.08 -0.10 19.43
CA TYR A 468 -11.31 -1.14 18.75
C TYR A 468 -10.98 -2.29 19.67
N GLY A 469 -10.80 -3.49 19.09
CA GLY A 469 -10.41 -4.65 19.85
C GLY A 469 -9.66 -5.67 19.02
N ASP A 470 -8.72 -6.35 19.67
CA ASP A 470 -8.01 -7.52 19.18
C ASP A 470 -8.23 -8.70 20.10
N LEU A 471 -8.53 -9.86 19.54
CA LEU A 471 -8.67 -11.14 20.23
C LEU A 471 -7.94 -12.23 19.46
N GLY A 472 -7.09 -12.98 20.10
CA GLY A 472 -6.37 -14.07 19.43
C GLY A 472 -5.02 -14.37 20.07
N LYS A 473 -4.16 -15.05 19.28
CA LYS A 473 -2.82 -15.46 19.73
C LYS A 473 -1.69 -14.83 18.91
N VAL A 474 -2.00 -14.09 17.84
CA VAL A 474 -1.02 -13.47 16.95
C VAL A 474 -0.67 -12.07 17.43
N LEU A 475 -1.68 -11.26 17.68
CA LEU A 475 -1.55 -9.98 18.37
C LEU A 475 -2.06 -10.13 19.80
N PRO A 476 -1.43 -9.48 20.78
CA PRO A 476 -1.94 -9.47 22.14
C PRO A 476 -3.37 -8.98 22.22
N SER A 477 -4.23 -9.67 22.97
CA SER A 477 -5.62 -9.23 23.18
C SER A 477 -5.63 -7.85 23.83
N SER A 478 -6.38 -6.94 23.24
CA SER A 478 -6.46 -5.55 23.68
C SER A 478 -7.79 -4.90 23.30
N ALA A 479 -8.21 -3.91 24.09
CA ALA A 479 -9.28 -3.00 23.74
C ALA A 479 -8.72 -1.59 23.67
N GLY A 480 -9.22 -0.78 22.74
CA GLY A 480 -8.75 0.59 22.54
C GLY A 480 -9.90 1.56 22.31
N LEU A 481 -9.70 2.79 22.76
CA LEU A 481 -10.57 3.93 22.52
C LEU A 481 -9.76 5.04 21.85
N VAL A 482 -10.32 5.67 20.83
CA VAL A 482 -9.72 6.81 20.14
C VAL A 482 -10.74 7.93 20.03
N LEU A 483 -10.33 9.12 20.46
CA LEU A 483 -11.04 10.38 20.22
C LEU A 483 -10.29 11.17 19.17
N LYS A 484 -10.97 11.67 18.14
CA LYS A 484 -10.37 12.42 17.05
C LYS A 484 -11.21 13.66 16.76
N ILE A 485 -10.53 14.80 16.70
CA ILE A 485 -11.11 16.07 16.29
C ILE A 485 -10.35 16.52 15.05
N ASN A 486 -11.07 16.82 13.98
CA ASN A 486 -10.49 17.40 12.76
C ASN A 486 -11.08 18.79 12.55
N TYR A 487 -10.23 19.73 12.20
CA TYR A 487 -10.58 21.01 11.66
C TYR A 487 -10.34 20.99 10.15
N ASN A 488 -11.41 21.00 9.37
CA ASN A 488 -11.37 21.09 7.91
C ASN A 488 -11.52 22.56 7.53
N GLY A 489 -10.40 23.24 7.56
CA GLY A 489 -10.28 24.63 7.72
C GLY A 489 -10.59 25.54 6.55
N LEU A 490 -10.06 26.72 6.66
CA LEU A 490 -10.20 27.87 5.79
C LEU A 490 -9.81 27.54 4.36
N ARG A 491 -10.75 27.73 3.43
CA ARG A 491 -10.46 27.86 2.01
C ARG A 491 -10.10 29.32 1.77
N PHE A 492 -8.92 29.58 1.26
CA PHE A 492 -8.48 30.91 0.87
C PHE A 492 -8.55 31.02 -0.66
N PHE A 493 -9.21 32.08 -1.11
CA PHE A 493 -9.37 32.63 -2.49
C PHE A 493 -10.49 32.05 -3.34
#